data_bc376e7ac23eefac9608dca50819683f
#
_entry.id   bc376e7ac23eefac9608dca50819683f
#
_cell.length_a   1.000
_cell.length_b   1.000
_cell.length_c   1.000
_cell.angle_alpha   90.00
_cell.angle_beta   90.00
_cell.angle_gamma   90.00
#
_symmetry.space_group_name_H-M   'P 1'
#
loop_
_entity.id
_entity.type
_entity.pdbx_description
1 polymer ?
#
loop_
_entity_poly.entity_id
_entity_poly.type
_entity_poly.pdbx_seq_one_letter_code
_entity_poly.pdbx_strand_id
1 'polypeptide(L)'
;MIKLTLAKCGILLIPHFLFIIGKNIIGDLMNNFELSVDLARQTIECGGEVSRAEETVRRLNNYECNVFATTSLIVAQKGEKTAVRRIYKDKIDLAMLARINSLSRSLANESTAIKNYTAYESKAAETISNFFAAFFFSLFFGGMLIDAVFSGIIAVIISIAQFNKIEFNLFSKNLVSSFAASVLSFIPGYLGIEIHQDKIIIGTIMLLVPGLTVVNATRDMMNSDLLAGMSELFNAIMSALSIAFGVAGALWIFG
;
A
#
# COMPACT_ATOMS: atom_id res chain seq x y z
N MET A 1 27.01 12.65 -17.78
CA MET A 1 27.22 12.27 -16.38
C MET A 1 26.09 12.68 -15.43
N ILE A 2 25.14 13.51 -15.85
CA ILE A 2 23.97 13.98 -15.05
C ILE A 2 22.77 13.01 -15.13
N LYS A 3 22.70 12.13 -16.14
CA LYS A 3 21.58 11.17 -16.33
C LYS A 3 21.58 9.96 -15.38
N LEU A 4 22.72 9.62 -14.77
CA LEU A 4 22.81 8.43 -13.90
C LEU A 4 22.51 8.71 -12.42
N THR A 5 22.56 9.98 -11.99
CA THR A 5 22.28 10.36 -10.59
C THR A 5 20.78 10.57 -10.33
N LEU A 6 19.99 10.77 -11.37
CA LEU A 6 18.53 10.99 -11.29
C LEU A 6 17.72 9.68 -11.18
N ALA A 7 18.33 8.54 -11.50
CA ALA A 7 17.64 7.24 -11.43
C ALA A 7 17.50 6.67 -10.01
N LYS A 8 18.26 7.17 -9.03
CA LYS A 8 18.16 6.75 -7.61
C LYS A 8 17.22 7.61 -6.75
N CYS A 9 16.73 8.75 -7.31
CA CYS A 9 15.75 9.63 -6.65
C CYS A 9 14.37 9.59 -7.33
N GLY A 10 14.02 8.50 -7.99
CA GLY A 10 12.90 8.37 -8.93
C GLY A 10 11.48 8.50 -8.34
N ILE A 11 11.33 8.71 -7.03
CA ILE A 11 10.00 8.75 -6.39
C ILE A 11 9.53 10.21 -6.14
N LEU A 12 10.43 11.18 -6.11
CA LEU A 12 10.07 12.56 -5.68
C LEU A 12 9.92 13.59 -6.80
N LEU A 13 10.37 13.33 -8.02
CA LEU A 13 10.45 14.33 -9.09
C LEU A 13 9.34 14.27 -10.14
N ILE A 14 8.69 13.12 -10.32
CA ILE A 14 7.66 12.96 -11.35
C ILE A 14 6.38 13.76 -11.05
N PRO A 15 5.87 13.83 -9.79
CA PRO A 15 4.70 14.65 -9.49
C PRO A 15 4.95 16.16 -9.66
N HIS A 16 6.14 16.64 -9.33
CA HIS A 16 6.48 18.06 -9.40
C HIS A 16 6.85 18.49 -10.82
N PHE A 17 7.47 17.64 -11.61
CA PHE A 17 7.87 17.90 -12.99
C PHE A 17 6.66 17.89 -13.95
N LEU A 18 5.69 17.00 -13.74
CA LEU A 18 4.42 16.99 -14.48
C LEU A 18 3.52 18.19 -14.14
N PHE A 19 3.69 18.80 -12.97
CA PHE A 19 2.93 19.98 -12.56
C PHE A 19 3.47 21.28 -13.20
N ILE A 20 4.76 21.36 -13.46
CA ILE A 20 5.43 22.57 -14.01
C ILE A 20 5.29 22.65 -15.55
N ILE A 21 5.19 21.50 -16.22
CA ILE A 21 5.05 21.46 -17.68
C ILE A 21 3.55 21.48 -18.02
N GLY A 22 3.03 22.68 -18.21
CA GLY A 22 1.65 22.91 -18.61
C GLY A 22 1.23 22.07 -19.83
N LYS A 23 -0.08 21.86 -19.94
CA LYS A 23 -0.86 21.03 -20.88
C LYS A 23 -0.36 20.95 -22.34
N ASN A 24 0.45 21.91 -22.81
CA ASN A 24 0.91 22.00 -24.21
C ASN A 24 2.27 21.32 -24.51
N ILE A 25 3.04 20.91 -23.48
CA ILE A 25 4.36 20.28 -23.70
C ILE A 25 4.29 18.76 -23.49
N ILE A 26 3.29 18.24 -22.74
CA ILE A 26 3.09 16.81 -22.49
C ILE A 26 2.66 16.07 -23.77
N GLY A 27 1.94 16.73 -24.66
CA GLY A 27 1.47 16.14 -25.93
C GLY A 27 2.60 15.79 -26.91
N ASP A 28 3.72 16.52 -26.86
CA ASP A 28 4.82 16.34 -27.82
C ASP A 28 5.99 15.47 -27.27
N LEU A 29 6.13 15.32 -25.96
CA LEU A 29 7.31 14.67 -25.36
C LEU A 29 7.12 13.21 -24.93
N MET A 30 5.90 12.77 -24.67
CA MET A 30 5.60 11.34 -24.37
C MET A 30 4.45 10.87 -25.27
N ASN A 31 4.69 9.81 -25.97
CA ASN A 31 3.65 9.10 -26.70
C ASN A 31 2.54 8.74 -25.69
N ASN A 32 1.28 9.15 -25.93
CA ASN A 32 0.14 8.88 -25.04
C ASN A 32 0.07 7.41 -24.57
N PHE A 33 0.58 6.51 -25.40
CA PHE A 33 0.66 5.07 -25.09
C PHE A 33 1.62 4.78 -23.93
N GLU A 34 2.87 5.28 -23.97
CA GLU A 34 3.84 5.03 -22.89
C GLU A 34 3.41 5.66 -21.56
N LEU A 35 2.86 6.87 -21.60
CA LEU A 35 2.30 7.54 -20.43
C LEU A 35 1.17 6.71 -19.80
N SER A 36 0.28 6.14 -20.61
CA SER A 36 -0.80 5.29 -20.11
C SER A 36 -0.29 4.04 -19.40
N VAL A 37 0.77 3.43 -19.93
CA VAL A 37 1.43 2.25 -19.31
C VAL A 37 2.14 2.64 -18.00
N ASP A 38 2.78 3.80 -17.95
CA ASP A 38 3.43 4.29 -16.73
C ASP A 38 2.40 4.65 -15.63
N LEU A 39 1.24 5.21 -15.99
CA LEU A 39 0.14 5.44 -15.06
C LEU A 39 -0.43 4.11 -14.51
N ALA A 40 -0.57 3.12 -15.37
CA ALA A 40 -1.02 1.79 -14.97
C ALA A 40 -0.01 1.13 -14.01
N ARG A 41 1.30 1.22 -14.31
CA ARG A 41 2.36 0.75 -13.41
C ARG A 41 2.24 1.40 -12.04
N GLN A 42 2.17 2.72 -11.98
CA GLN A 42 2.04 3.46 -10.72
C GLN A 42 0.75 3.10 -9.97
N THR A 43 -0.35 2.81 -10.68
CA THR A 43 -1.60 2.35 -10.06
C THR A 43 -1.36 1.09 -9.25
N ILE A 44 -0.67 0.09 -9.81
CA ILE A 44 -0.39 -1.18 -9.12
C ILE A 44 0.66 -0.98 -8.01
N GLU A 45 1.71 -0.19 -8.25
CA GLU A 45 2.74 0.12 -7.24
C GLU A 45 2.15 0.77 -5.99
N CYS A 46 1.14 1.65 -6.15
CA CYS A 46 0.42 2.29 -5.04
C CYS A 46 -0.66 1.42 -4.39
N GLY A 47 -0.80 0.16 -4.78
CA GLY A 47 -1.76 -0.77 -4.20
C GLY A 47 -3.14 -0.73 -4.86
N GLY A 48 -3.25 -0.26 -6.10
CA GLY A 48 -4.46 -0.37 -6.91
C GLY A 48 -4.61 -1.77 -7.52
N GLU A 49 -5.81 -2.03 -8.02
CA GLU A 49 -6.20 -3.28 -8.69
C GLU A 49 -5.50 -3.42 -10.04
N VAL A 50 -5.10 -4.64 -10.39
CA VAL A 50 -4.45 -4.92 -11.69
C VAL A 50 -5.43 -4.73 -12.83
N SER A 51 -6.66 -5.20 -12.69
CA SER A 51 -7.74 -5.02 -13.66
C SER A 51 -8.02 -3.54 -13.96
N ARG A 52 -7.98 -2.68 -12.94
CA ARG A 52 -8.13 -1.22 -13.11
C ARG A 52 -6.96 -0.59 -13.87
N ALA A 53 -5.75 -1.06 -13.63
CA ALA A 53 -4.57 -0.59 -14.34
C ALA A 53 -4.65 -0.93 -15.83
N GLU A 54 -5.05 -2.15 -16.18
CA GLU A 54 -5.29 -2.56 -17.59
C GLU A 54 -6.36 -1.70 -18.25
N GLU A 55 -7.50 -1.51 -17.56
CA GLU A 55 -8.60 -0.70 -18.08
C GLU A 55 -8.16 0.77 -18.30
N THR A 56 -7.28 1.30 -17.46
CA THR A 56 -6.72 2.64 -17.65
C THR A 56 -5.93 2.73 -18.95
N VAL A 57 -5.08 1.74 -19.25
CA VAL A 57 -4.32 1.74 -20.52
C VAL A 57 -5.27 1.62 -21.71
N ARG A 58 -6.23 0.69 -21.66
CA ARG A 58 -7.20 0.47 -22.76
C ARG A 58 -8.00 1.74 -23.04
N ARG A 59 -8.54 2.37 -22.00
CA ARG A 59 -9.36 3.58 -22.12
C ARG A 59 -8.57 4.78 -22.67
N LEU A 60 -7.34 5.00 -22.21
CA LEU A 60 -6.49 6.11 -22.71
C LEU A 60 -6.01 5.88 -24.14
N ASN A 61 -6.10 4.67 -24.66
CA ASN A 61 -5.75 4.31 -26.03
C ASN A 61 -6.96 3.96 -26.89
N ASN A 62 -8.17 4.41 -26.53
CA ASN A 62 -9.42 4.13 -27.25
C ASN A 62 -9.70 2.65 -27.50
N TYR A 63 -9.25 1.77 -26.59
CA TYR A 63 -9.35 0.31 -26.69
C TYR A 63 -8.59 -0.31 -27.89
N GLU A 64 -7.69 0.43 -28.54
CA GLU A 64 -6.87 -0.01 -29.67
C GLU A 64 -5.53 -0.65 -29.22
N CYS A 65 -5.49 -1.22 -28.03
CA CYS A 65 -4.28 -1.83 -27.49
C CYS A 65 -4.56 -3.14 -26.77
N ASN A 66 -3.61 -4.07 -26.86
CA ASN A 66 -3.59 -5.28 -26.06
C ASN A 66 -2.78 -5.01 -24.79
N VAL A 67 -3.33 -5.33 -23.63
CA VAL A 67 -2.68 -5.13 -22.33
C VAL A 67 -2.82 -6.40 -21.52
N PHE A 68 -1.72 -6.81 -20.95
CA PHE A 68 -1.65 -7.86 -19.95
C PHE A 68 -0.82 -7.36 -18.76
N ALA A 69 -1.40 -7.36 -17.59
CA ALA A 69 -0.75 -6.94 -16.36
C ALA A 69 -0.81 -8.03 -15.30
N THR A 70 0.19 -8.03 -14.45
CA THR A 70 0.26 -8.83 -13.23
C THR A 70 0.70 -7.94 -12.08
N THR A 71 0.80 -8.47 -10.89
CA THR A 71 1.34 -7.75 -9.73
C THR A 71 2.81 -7.34 -9.86
N SER A 72 3.54 -7.89 -10.84
CA SER A 72 4.99 -7.71 -11.02
C SER A 72 5.42 -7.17 -12.38
N LEU A 73 4.53 -7.20 -13.38
CA LEU A 73 4.86 -6.86 -14.76
C LEU A 73 3.64 -6.33 -15.50
N ILE A 74 3.85 -5.33 -16.37
CA ILE A 74 2.88 -4.90 -17.38
C ILE A 74 3.51 -5.05 -18.75
N VAL A 75 2.76 -5.66 -19.67
CA VAL A 75 3.07 -5.73 -21.09
C VAL A 75 1.90 -5.11 -21.84
N ALA A 76 2.16 -4.12 -22.66
CA ALA A 76 1.15 -3.48 -23.49
C ALA A 76 1.65 -3.36 -24.92
N GLN A 77 0.76 -3.54 -25.90
CA GLN A 77 1.05 -3.41 -27.31
C GLN A 77 -0.01 -2.58 -28.02
N LYS A 78 0.43 -1.62 -28.82
CA LYS A 78 -0.40 -0.79 -29.69
C LYS A 78 0.22 -0.73 -31.08
N GLY A 79 -0.36 -1.45 -32.07
CA GLY A 79 0.24 -1.62 -33.37
C GLY A 79 1.62 -2.29 -33.28
N GLU A 80 2.65 -1.63 -33.82
CA GLU A 80 4.05 -2.13 -33.76
C GLU A 80 4.77 -1.74 -32.46
N LYS A 81 4.18 -0.86 -31.62
CA LYS A 81 4.80 -0.41 -30.38
C LYS A 81 4.48 -1.36 -29.25
N THR A 82 5.52 -1.80 -28.55
CA THR A 82 5.40 -2.62 -27.35
C THR A 82 6.08 -1.94 -26.18
N ALA A 83 5.38 -1.86 -25.06
CA ALA A 83 5.91 -1.34 -23.79
C ALA A 83 5.88 -2.44 -22.74
N VAL A 84 7.00 -2.62 -22.05
CA VAL A 84 7.14 -3.56 -20.94
C VAL A 84 7.63 -2.78 -19.72
N ARG A 85 6.93 -2.93 -18.58
CA ARG A 85 7.28 -2.25 -17.32
C ARG A 85 7.31 -3.23 -16.17
N ARG A 86 8.40 -3.27 -15.44
CA ARG A 86 8.50 -3.99 -14.17
C ARG A 86 7.80 -3.18 -13.07
N ILE A 87 7.06 -3.86 -12.22
CA ILE A 87 6.37 -3.30 -11.06
C ILE A 87 7.16 -3.64 -9.80
N TYR A 88 7.37 -2.63 -8.95
CA TYR A 88 7.98 -2.77 -7.63
C TYR A 88 6.97 -2.29 -6.60
N LYS A 89 6.34 -3.22 -5.90
CA LYS A 89 5.30 -2.90 -4.91
C LYS A 89 5.94 -2.79 -3.53
N ASP A 90 6.17 -1.55 -3.08
CA ASP A 90 6.80 -1.30 -1.78
C ASP A 90 5.77 -0.99 -0.69
N LYS A 91 4.90 -0.04 -0.92
CA LYS A 91 3.95 0.46 0.09
C LYS A 91 2.62 0.85 -0.58
N ILE A 92 1.52 0.60 0.12
CA ILE A 92 0.20 1.09 -0.31
C ILE A 92 0.14 2.60 -0.06
N ASP A 93 -0.11 3.39 -1.11
CA ASP A 93 -0.28 4.84 -1.06
C ASP A 93 -1.62 5.25 -1.71
N LEU A 94 -2.65 5.33 -0.89
CA LEU A 94 -4.00 5.68 -1.34
C LEU A 94 -4.10 7.13 -1.82
N ALA A 95 -3.27 8.05 -1.32
CA ALA A 95 -3.27 9.43 -1.75
C ALA A 95 -2.69 9.56 -3.17
N MET A 96 -1.60 8.87 -3.44
CA MET A 96 -1.02 8.80 -4.79
C MET A 96 -1.97 8.08 -5.75
N LEU A 97 -2.61 6.99 -5.34
CA LEU A 97 -3.62 6.28 -6.12
C LEU A 97 -4.80 7.20 -6.50
N ALA A 98 -5.29 8.03 -5.56
CA ALA A 98 -6.34 9.01 -5.83
C ALA A 98 -5.90 10.06 -6.87
N ARG A 99 -4.65 10.52 -6.82
CA ARG A 99 -4.07 11.44 -7.82
C ARG A 99 -3.99 10.80 -9.20
N ILE A 100 -3.46 9.58 -9.28
CA ILE A 100 -3.35 8.84 -10.55
C ILE A 100 -4.74 8.66 -11.16
N ASN A 101 -5.74 8.28 -10.36
CA ASN A 101 -7.11 8.13 -10.82
C ASN A 101 -7.72 9.45 -11.34
N SER A 102 -7.47 10.57 -10.65
CA SER A 102 -7.94 11.88 -11.11
C SER A 102 -7.26 12.31 -12.41
N LEU A 103 -5.95 12.07 -12.53
CA LEU A 103 -5.17 12.37 -13.74
C LEU A 103 -5.64 11.50 -14.91
N SER A 104 -5.81 10.20 -14.73
CA SER A 104 -6.26 9.29 -15.79
C SER A 104 -7.65 9.65 -16.31
N ARG A 105 -8.55 10.16 -15.44
CA ARG A 105 -9.87 10.64 -15.83
C ARG A 105 -9.80 11.96 -16.58
N SER A 106 -8.95 12.88 -16.17
CA SER A 106 -8.78 14.16 -16.85
C SER A 106 -8.18 13.99 -18.24
N LEU A 107 -7.26 13.06 -18.42
CA LEU A 107 -6.69 12.71 -19.72
C LEU A 107 -7.70 12.04 -20.65
N ALA A 108 -8.63 11.23 -20.12
CA ALA A 108 -9.66 10.57 -20.91
C ALA A 108 -10.78 11.53 -21.36
N ASN A 109 -11.14 12.53 -20.54
CA ASN A 109 -12.33 13.37 -20.76
C ASN A 109 -12.03 14.82 -21.13
N GLU A 110 -10.78 15.22 -21.39
CA GLU A 110 -10.31 16.58 -21.75
C GLU A 110 -10.81 17.75 -20.86
N SER A 111 -11.77 17.54 -19.96
CA SER A 111 -12.55 18.59 -19.29
C SER A 111 -12.56 18.55 -17.77
N THR A 112 -11.92 17.59 -17.14
CA THR A 112 -11.96 17.50 -15.66
C THR A 112 -10.79 18.23 -15.03
N ALA A 113 -11.07 19.24 -14.20
CA ALA A 113 -10.04 19.91 -13.40
C ALA A 113 -9.30 18.87 -12.53
N ILE A 114 -7.98 18.83 -12.66
CA ILE A 114 -7.12 17.99 -11.84
C ILE A 114 -7.29 18.45 -10.40
N LYS A 115 -7.97 17.66 -9.56
CA LYS A 115 -8.03 17.92 -8.13
C LYS A 115 -6.64 17.68 -7.55
N ASN A 116 -6.04 18.74 -7.05
CA ASN A 116 -4.78 18.65 -6.31
C ASN A 116 -5.05 17.99 -4.94
N TYR A 117 -4.84 16.70 -4.87
CA TYR A 117 -4.76 16.00 -3.59
C TYR A 117 -3.37 16.26 -3.00
N THR A 118 -3.28 17.15 -2.02
CA THR A 118 -2.07 17.27 -1.21
C THR A 118 -2.00 16.07 -0.29
N ALA A 119 -1.09 15.13 -0.56
CA ALA A 119 -0.78 14.10 0.41
C ALA A 119 -0.12 14.78 1.60
N TYR A 120 -0.76 14.75 2.76
CA TYR A 120 -0.17 15.20 4.00
C TYR A 120 0.69 14.06 4.55
N GLU A 121 1.92 13.97 4.06
CA GLU A 121 2.91 13.00 4.53
C GLU A 121 3.57 13.48 5.83
N SER A 122 2.78 13.68 6.87
CA SER A 122 3.34 13.91 8.19
C SER A 122 3.46 12.58 8.93
N LYS A 123 4.70 12.18 9.25
CA LYS A 123 4.96 11.02 10.12
C LYS A 123 4.20 11.11 11.44
N ALA A 124 4.04 12.33 11.97
CA ALA A 124 3.26 12.57 13.17
C ALA A 124 1.78 12.22 12.96
N ALA A 125 1.17 12.62 11.84
CA ALA A 125 -0.21 12.27 11.54
C ALA A 125 -0.40 10.76 11.36
N GLU A 126 0.54 10.08 10.70
CA GLU A 126 0.53 8.61 10.56
C GLU A 126 0.61 7.93 11.94
N THR A 127 1.51 8.37 12.81
CA THR A 127 1.66 7.83 14.16
C THR A 127 0.40 8.05 15.01
N ILE A 128 -0.20 9.24 14.95
CA ILE A 128 -1.46 9.56 15.65
C ILE A 128 -2.60 8.70 15.12
N SER A 129 -2.69 8.53 13.81
CA SER A 129 -3.71 7.66 13.19
C SER A 129 -3.57 6.22 13.64
N ASN A 130 -2.35 5.69 13.74
CA ASN A 130 -2.08 4.33 14.20
C ASN A 130 -2.47 4.15 15.68
N PHE A 131 -2.23 5.17 16.53
CA PHE A 131 -2.72 5.17 17.91
C PHE A 131 -4.24 4.99 17.98
N PHE A 132 -4.97 5.88 17.32
CA PHE A 132 -6.44 5.83 17.36
C PHE A 132 -7.00 4.57 16.69
N ALA A 133 -6.41 4.10 15.62
CA ALA A 133 -6.84 2.88 14.97
C ALA A 133 -6.71 1.66 15.90
N ALA A 134 -5.55 1.46 16.54
CA ALA A 134 -5.36 0.37 17.49
C ALA A 134 -6.27 0.51 18.73
N PHE A 135 -6.42 1.75 19.23
CA PHE A 135 -7.33 2.06 20.34
C PHE A 135 -8.76 1.63 20.03
N PHE A 136 -9.32 2.05 18.90
CA PHE A 136 -10.68 1.71 18.54
C PHE A 136 -10.85 0.24 18.17
N PHE A 137 -9.85 -0.41 17.57
CA PHE A 137 -9.90 -1.84 17.32
C PHE A 137 -9.94 -2.64 18.63
N SER A 138 -9.13 -2.27 19.64
CA SER A 138 -9.20 -2.92 20.94
C SER A 138 -10.58 -2.81 21.56
N LEU A 139 -11.22 -1.63 21.55
CA LEU A 139 -12.59 -1.44 22.01
C LEU A 139 -13.61 -2.24 21.19
N PHE A 140 -13.45 -2.27 19.86
CA PHE A 140 -14.33 -3.01 18.96
C PHE A 140 -14.35 -4.51 19.27
N PHE A 141 -13.21 -5.08 19.66
CA PHE A 141 -13.10 -6.47 20.08
C PHE A 141 -13.47 -6.73 21.57
N GLY A 142 -14.04 -5.74 22.22
CA GLY A 142 -14.55 -5.87 23.61
C GLY A 142 -13.49 -5.62 24.67
N GLY A 143 -12.42 -4.91 24.37
CA GLY A 143 -11.44 -4.44 25.37
C GLY A 143 -11.99 -3.30 26.21
N MET A 144 -11.44 -3.13 27.41
CA MET A 144 -11.71 -1.99 28.28
C MET A 144 -10.97 -0.75 27.79
N LEU A 145 -11.32 0.43 28.30
CA LEU A 145 -10.61 1.67 27.95
C LEU A 145 -9.13 1.59 28.24
N ILE A 146 -8.73 0.90 29.30
CA ILE A 146 -7.32 0.72 29.67
C ILE A 146 -6.59 -0.15 28.64
N ASP A 147 -7.21 -1.22 28.17
CA ASP A 147 -6.68 -2.11 27.12
C ASP A 147 -6.48 -1.33 25.82
N ALA A 148 -7.46 -0.47 25.48
CA ALA A 148 -7.41 0.35 24.29
C ALA A 148 -6.27 1.38 24.33
N VAL A 149 -6.03 2.02 25.48
CA VAL A 149 -4.91 2.94 25.66
C VAL A 149 -3.56 2.23 25.46
N PHE A 150 -3.38 1.06 26.07
CA PHE A 150 -2.15 0.29 25.89
C PHE A 150 -1.97 -0.19 24.46
N SER A 151 -3.04 -0.64 23.81
CA SER A 151 -3.03 -1.02 22.39
C SER A 151 -2.55 0.16 21.52
N GLY A 152 -3.08 1.37 21.75
CA GLY A 152 -2.67 2.58 21.05
C GLY A 152 -1.19 2.93 21.28
N ILE A 153 -0.71 2.85 22.53
CA ILE A 153 0.70 3.13 22.87
C ILE A 153 1.64 2.13 22.17
N ILE A 154 1.31 0.83 22.22
CA ILE A 154 2.10 -0.21 21.55
C ILE A 154 2.14 0.02 20.04
N ALA A 155 1.01 0.38 19.43
CA ALA A 155 0.94 0.71 18.01
C ALA A 155 1.86 1.88 17.63
N VAL A 156 1.94 2.91 18.46
CA VAL A 156 2.88 4.03 18.28
C VAL A 156 4.34 3.56 18.35
N ILE A 157 4.69 2.74 19.34
CA ILE A 157 6.06 2.21 19.50
C ILE A 157 6.46 1.41 18.25
N ILE A 158 5.58 0.54 17.77
CA ILE A 158 5.83 -0.27 16.57
C ILE A 158 5.93 0.63 15.33
N SER A 159 5.06 1.62 15.18
CA SER A 159 5.10 2.57 14.08
C SER A 159 6.44 3.29 14.02
N ILE A 160 6.92 3.82 15.15
CA ILE A 160 8.22 4.50 15.24
C ILE A 160 9.39 3.54 14.94
N ALA A 161 9.32 2.30 15.42
CA ALA A 161 10.34 1.29 15.15
C ALA A 161 10.42 0.93 13.66
N GLN A 162 9.28 0.89 12.96
CA GLN A 162 9.22 0.63 11.51
C GLN A 162 9.77 1.77 10.64
N PHE A 163 9.82 3.01 11.15
CA PHE A 163 10.45 4.14 10.45
C PHE A 163 11.98 4.04 10.39
N ASN A 164 12.61 3.27 11.25
CA ASN A 164 14.05 3.00 11.19
C ASN A 164 14.30 2.03 10.03
N LYS A 165 15.09 2.49 9.05
CA LYS A 165 15.38 1.90 7.72
C LYS A 165 16.05 0.52 7.77
N ILE A 166 15.41 -0.48 8.31
CA ILE A 166 15.84 -1.86 8.10
C ILE A 166 15.00 -2.39 6.93
N GLU A 167 15.65 -2.67 5.80
CA GLU A 167 15.03 -3.23 4.61
C GLU A 167 14.65 -4.71 4.85
N PHE A 168 13.65 -4.94 5.66
CA PHE A 168 13.07 -6.27 5.81
C PHE A 168 12.03 -6.53 4.72
N ASN A 169 11.99 -7.75 4.22
CA ASN A 169 10.86 -8.22 3.42
C ASN A 169 9.56 -8.09 4.25
N LEU A 170 8.43 -7.91 3.57
CA LEU A 170 7.11 -7.72 4.21
C LEU A 170 6.80 -8.82 5.24
N PHE A 171 7.15 -10.08 4.94
CA PHE A 171 6.99 -11.21 5.84
C PHE A 171 7.77 -11.01 7.16
N SER A 172 9.07 -10.75 7.07
CA SER A 172 9.93 -10.55 8.25
C SER A 172 9.51 -9.32 9.06
N LYS A 173 9.09 -8.24 8.36
CA LYS A 173 8.59 -7.04 9.01
C LYS A 173 7.34 -7.32 9.84
N ASN A 174 6.35 -8.01 9.28
CA ASN A 174 5.12 -8.35 9.98
C ASN A 174 5.37 -9.32 11.14
N LEU A 175 6.25 -10.31 10.95
CA LEU A 175 6.64 -11.25 12.00
C LEU A 175 7.27 -10.55 13.21
N VAL A 176 8.26 -9.70 12.97
CA VAL A 176 8.93 -8.97 14.06
C VAL A 176 7.98 -7.98 14.73
N SER A 177 7.16 -7.27 13.95
CA SER A 177 6.22 -6.30 14.50
C SER A 177 5.13 -6.97 15.35
N SER A 178 4.57 -8.08 14.91
CA SER A 178 3.55 -8.82 15.67
C SER A 178 4.13 -9.50 16.90
N PHE A 179 5.34 -10.04 16.81
CA PHE A 179 6.08 -10.56 17.98
C PHE A 179 6.31 -9.46 19.01
N ALA A 180 6.84 -8.30 18.59
CA ALA A 180 7.09 -7.16 19.49
C ALA A 180 5.79 -6.63 20.10
N ALA A 181 4.70 -6.52 19.32
CA ALA A 181 3.38 -6.14 19.82
C ALA A 181 2.92 -7.04 20.96
N SER A 182 3.03 -8.36 20.74
CA SER A 182 2.61 -9.36 21.72
C SER A 182 3.49 -9.34 22.98
N VAL A 183 4.81 -9.20 22.83
CA VAL A 183 5.71 -9.10 23.99
C VAL A 183 5.39 -7.83 24.81
N LEU A 184 5.19 -6.68 24.16
CA LEU A 184 4.84 -5.44 24.84
C LEU A 184 3.50 -5.49 25.56
N SER A 185 2.56 -6.32 25.11
CA SER A 185 1.25 -6.50 25.76
C SER A 185 1.32 -7.16 27.12
N PHE A 186 2.41 -7.86 27.47
CA PHE A 186 2.61 -8.43 28.80
C PHE A 186 3.01 -7.37 29.85
N ILE A 187 3.60 -6.25 29.45
CA ILE A 187 4.16 -5.23 30.36
C ILE A 187 3.12 -4.72 31.37
N PRO A 188 1.89 -4.32 30.95
CA PRO A 188 0.91 -3.81 31.93
C PRO A 188 0.52 -4.85 32.98
N GLY A 189 0.43 -6.14 32.59
CA GLY A 189 0.15 -7.24 33.53
C GLY A 189 1.25 -7.40 34.57
N TYR A 190 2.54 -7.29 34.18
CA TYR A 190 3.64 -7.31 35.13
C TYR A 190 3.66 -6.11 36.09
N LEU A 191 3.05 -5.00 35.72
CA LEU A 191 2.88 -3.82 36.57
C LEU A 191 1.67 -3.94 37.52
N GLY A 192 0.98 -5.09 37.53
CA GLY A 192 -0.18 -5.34 38.39
C GLY A 192 -1.47 -4.63 37.92
N ILE A 193 -1.54 -4.20 36.66
CA ILE A 193 -2.73 -3.59 36.09
C ILE A 193 -3.61 -4.70 35.54
N GLU A 194 -4.88 -4.71 35.96
CA GLU A 194 -5.87 -5.64 35.38
C GLU A 194 -6.18 -5.27 33.93
N ILE A 195 -5.77 -6.14 33.01
CA ILE A 195 -5.91 -5.96 31.56
C ILE A 195 -6.39 -7.25 30.89
N HIS A 196 -6.99 -7.08 29.71
CA HIS A 196 -7.27 -8.18 28.80
C HIS A 196 -6.22 -8.20 27.69
N GLN A 197 -5.17 -8.96 27.92
CA GLN A 197 -4.01 -9.05 27.03
C GLN A 197 -4.39 -9.40 25.57
N ASP A 198 -5.33 -10.34 25.40
CA ASP A 198 -5.86 -10.73 24.09
C ASP A 198 -6.43 -9.52 23.33
N LYS A 199 -7.11 -8.60 24.01
CA LYS A 199 -7.70 -7.41 23.40
C LYS A 199 -6.65 -6.38 23.00
N ILE A 200 -5.57 -6.27 23.79
CA ILE A 200 -4.43 -5.41 23.45
C ILE A 200 -3.70 -5.96 22.22
N ILE A 201 -3.42 -7.26 22.18
CA ILE A 201 -2.76 -7.90 21.04
C ILE A 201 -3.60 -7.70 19.77
N ILE A 202 -4.90 -8.10 19.80
CA ILE A 202 -5.79 -8.01 18.64
C ILE A 202 -5.87 -6.56 18.14
N GLY A 203 -6.08 -5.58 19.02
CA GLY A 203 -6.16 -4.17 18.64
C GLY A 203 -4.91 -3.68 17.91
N THR A 204 -3.73 -4.09 18.38
CA THR A 204 -2.45 -3.68 17.79
C THR A 204 -2.16 -4.38 16.47
N ILE A 205 -2.33 -5.72 16.41
CA ILE A 205 -2.00 -6.50 15.20
C ILE A 205 -2.97 -6.21 14.05
N MET A 206 -4.18 -5.71 14.32
CA MET A 206 -5.18 -5.40 13.29
C MET A 206 -4.65 -4.38 12.27
N LEU A 207 -3.70 -3.52 12.67
CA LEU A 207 -3.00 -2.60 11.77
C LEU A 207 -2.09 -3.29 10.74
N LEU A 208 -1.65 -4.52 11.04
CA LEU A 208 -0.77 -5.30 10.18
C LEU A 208 -1.53 -6.21 9.21
N VAL A 209 -2.84 -6.41 9.46
CA VAL A 209 -3.67 -7.32 8.65
C VAL A 209 -3.81 -6.79 7.22
N PRO A 210 -3.53 -7.62 6.20
CA PRO A 210 -3.49 -7.19 4.80
C PRO A 210 -4.90 -7.08 4.17
N GLY A 211 -5.81 -6.30 4.78
CA GLY A 211 -7.21 -6.21 4.38
C GLY A 211 -7.41 -5.71 2.95
N LEU A 212 -6.72 -4.64 2.55
CA LEU A 212 -6.80 -4.09 1.19
C LEU A 212 -6.28 -5.09 0.14
N THR A 213 -5.21 -5.83 0.45
CA THR A 213 -4.66 -6.85 -0.44
C THR A 213 -5.67 -7.97 -0.71
N VAL A 214 -6.38 -8.42 0.34
CA VAL A 214 -7.45 -9.43 0.19
C VAL A 214 -8.61 -8.91 -0.66
N VAL A 215 -9.04 -7.66 -0.43
CA VAL A 215 -10.13 -7.04 -1.20
C VAL A 215 -9.73 -6.89 -2.68
N ASN A 216 -8.51 -6.42 -2.97
CA ASN A 216 -8.02 -6.28 -4.33
C ASN A 216 -7.91 -7.64 -5.02
N ALA A 217 -7.34 -8.65 -4.34
CA ALA A 217 -7.26 -10.01 -4.84
C ALA A 217 -8.64 -10.56 -5.24
N THR A 218 -9.64 -10.37 -4.39
CA THR A 218 -11.02 -10.80 -4.67
C THR A 218 -11.59 -10.07 -5.89
N ARG A 219 -11.37 -8.76 -6.01
CA ARG A 219 -11.86 -7.97 -7.16
C ARG A 219 -11.19 -8.38 -8.47
N ASP A 220 -9.87 -8.59 -8.46
CA ASP A 220 -9.15 -9.03 -9.65
C ASP A 220 -9.66 -10.42 -10.10
N MET A 221 -9.90 -11.34 -9.16
CA MET A 221 -10.54 -12.64 -9.47
C MET A 221 -11.95 -12.49 -10.06
N MET A 222 -12.77 -11.60 -9.49
CA MET A 222 -14.13 -11.33 -10.01
C MET A 222 -14.10 -10.70 -11.40
N ASN A 223 -13.06 -9.95 -11.74
CA ASN A 223 -12.84 -9.38 -13.07
C ASN A 223 -12.16 -10.37 -14.05
N SER A 224 -12.11 -11.66 -13.69
CA SER A 224 -11.51 -12.75 -14.48
C SER A 224 -9.98 -12.67 -14.59
N ASP A 225 -9.32 -11.82 -13.81
CA ASP A 225 -7.86 -11.80 -13.70
C ASP A 225 -7.39 -12.72 -12.56
N LEU A 226 -7.50 -14.02 -12.81
CA LEU A 226 -7.19 -15.05 -11.82
C LEU A 226 -5.72 -15.02 -11.41
N LEU A 227 -4.81 -14.73 -12.35
CA LEU A 227 -3.37 -14.79 -12.10
C LEU A 227 -2.93 -13.67 -11.15
N ALA A 228 -3.40 -12.45 -11.37
CA ALA A 228 -3.14 -11.32 -10.48
C ALA A 228 -3.81 -11.52 -9.12
N GLY A 229 -5.09 -11.91 -9.10
CA GLY A 229 -5.85 -12.14 -7.89
C GLY A 229 -5.26 -13.24 -7.01
N MET A 230 -4.88 -14.39 -7.59
CA MET A 230 -4.24 -15.47 -6.83
C MET A 230 -2.86 -15.06 -6.28
N SER A 231 -2.07 -14.33 -7.04
CA SER A 231 -0.78 -13.80 -6.59
C SER A 231 -0.93 -12.88 -5.38
N GLU A 232 -1.91 -11.96 -5.42
CA GLU A 232 -2.20 -11.07 -4.30
C GLU A 232 -2.77 -11.81 -3.09
N LEU A 233 -3.64 -12.79 -3.30
CA LEU A 233 -4.19 -13.62 -2.23
C LEU A 233 -3.09 -14.40 -1.51
N PHE A 234 -2.15 -14.99 -2.28
CA PHE A 234 -1.01 -15.69 -1.69
C PHE A 234 -0.13 -14.78 -0.84
N ASN A 235 0.13 -13.55 -1.31
CA ASN A 235 0.86 -12.54 -0.53
C ASN A 235 0.11 -12.17 0.76
N ALA A 236 -1.21 -12.06 0.72
CA ALA A 236 -2.03 -11.80 1.90
C ALA A 236 -1.97 -12.95 2.90
N ILE A 237 -2.05 -14.21 2.43
CA ILE A 237 -1.91 -15.41 3.28
C ILE A 237 -0.53 -15.46 3.93
N MET A 238 0.54 -15.22 3.18
CA MET A 238 1.90 -15.18 3.73
C MET A 238 2.05 -14.08 4.80
N SER A 239 1.44 -12.92 4.58
CA SER A 239 1.41 -11.83 5.55
C SER A 239 0.65 -12.23 6.83
N ALA A 240 -0.52 -12.85 6.69
CA ALA A 240 -1.31 -13.33 7.83
C ALA A 240 -0.58 -14.42 8.63
N LEU A 241 0.07 -15.38 7.94
CA LEU A 241 0.89 -16.40 8.58
C LEU A 241 2.06 -15.80 9.37
N SER A 242 2.73 -14.78 8.82
CA SER A 242 3.84 -14.10 9.50
C SER A 242 3.37 -13.45 10.81
N ILE A 243 2.19 -12.81 10.79
CA ILE A 243 1.58 -12.21 11.98
C ILE A 243 1.25 -13.30 13.02
N ALA A 244 0.63 -14.40 12.57
CA ALA A 244 0.25 -15.50 13.44
C ALA A 244 1.49 -16.15 14.12
N PHE A 245 2.57 -16.37 13.35
CA PHE A 245 3.81 -16.91 13.91
C PHE A 245 4.48 -15.94 14.89
N GLY A 246 4.44 -14.65 14.64
CA GLY A 246 4.97 -13.64 15.56
C GLY A 246 4.22 -13.66 16.90
N VAL A 247 2.88 -13.63 16.86
CA VAL A 247 2.04 -13.69 18.06
C VAL A 247 2.23 -15.02 18.80
N ALA A 248 2.15 -16.14 18.08
CA ALA A 248 2.30 -17.48 18.69
C ALA A 248 3.67 -17.65 19.36
N GLY A 249 4.75 -17.17 18.71
CA GLY A 249 6.09 -17.20 19.28
C GLY A 249 6.21 -16.39 20.58
N ALA A 250 5.59 -15.21 20.65
CA ALA A 250 5.59 -14.41 21.86
C ALA A 250 4.79 -15.07 22.99
N LEU A 251 3.61 -15.60 22.68
CA LEU A 251 2.76 -16.30 23.65
C LEU A 251 3.42 -17.58 24.17
N TRP A 252 4.16 -18.30 23.32
CA TRP A 252 4.87 -19.51 23.74
C TRP A 252 6.04 -19.22 24.69
N ILE A 253 6.69 -18.07 24.56
CA ILE A 253 7.86 -17.71 25.39
C ILE A 253 7.43 -17.03 26.70
N PHE A 254 6.39 -16.21 26.68
CA PHE A 254 6.02 -15.31 27.78
C PHE A 254 4.62 -15.60 28.36
N GLY A 255 3.79 -16.40 27.71
CA GLY A 255 2.43 -16.81 28.15
C GLY A 255 2.47 -18.19 28.78
#